data_203e682d0cda1603cd45c53b7b073256
#
_entry.id   203e682d0cda1603cd45c53b7b073256
#
_cell.length_a   1.000
_cell.length_b   1.000
_cell.length_c   1.000
_cell.angle_alpha   90.00
_cell.angle_beta   90.00
_cell.angle_gamma   90.00
#
_symmetry.space_group_name_H-M   'P 1'
#
loop_
_entity.id
_entity.type
_entity.pdbx_description
1 polymer ?
#
loop_
_entity_poly.entity_id
_entity_poly.type
_entity_poly.pdbx_seq_one_letter_code
_entity_poly.pdbx_strand_id
1 'polypeptide(L)'
;ANMGNIFFKFTTLPYCHYTLETNTNVPLDIRHDVHYVYIDQDPSFNYQATVIENSAQALFKARAKLSKPQFAGYTFHQLFGASALLDERIIDYEKINDFKNPILNDKQLQEVIESDPILKLFDKYSNPKTLEKGKQLLRNKDFKKFGNEIGRKMKGLLILKDYEQSIRGNQRVEIYSGAKTVINVGDSNPRKLLGIYNAMLNRIENSYDFKHNPRKFHRDYKRDPVISFSDQNFVLASIAERELNRYKIEKNFGGSLYEFIIAIGEYMHDQIHKTSINTEQISSIEYTTSPDENTWRIIERAVQKGLIYPNINIHNPDEMPFHEGVFHLAFIFAPKFKFLPRKGDAKNISSIINSKQLEIKFDA
;
A
#
# COMPACT_ATOMS: atom_id res chain seq x y z
N ALA A 1 -9.16 -29.79 -44.34
CA ALA A 1 -9.50 -28.41 -43.90
C ALA A 1 -8.54 -28.04 -42.79
N ASN A 2 -7.62 -27.10 -43.04
CA ASN A 2 -6.78 -26.53 -41.99
C ASN A 2 -7.71 -25.72 -41.07
N MET A 3 -8.06 -26.28 -39.94
CA MET A 3 -8.62 -25.46 -38.86
C MET A 3 -7.48 -24.58 -38.39
N GLY A 4 -7.60 -23.29 -38.62
CA GLY A 4 -6.66 -22.32 -38.08
C GLY A 4 -6.59 -22.46 -36.57
N ASN A 5 -5.42 -22.30 -36.00
CA ASN A 5 -5.23 -22.30 -34.54
C ASN A 5 -6.10 -21.23 -33.91
N ILE A 6 -7.03 -21.61 -33.04
CA ILE A 6 -7.87 -20.68 -32.28
C ILE A 6 -7.19 -20.45 -30.94
N PHE A 7 -6.84 -19.21 -30.67
CA PHE A 7 -6.28 -18.80 -29.39
C PHE A 7 -7.33 -18.09 -28.56
N PHE A 8 -7.48 -18.49 -27.31
CA PHE A 8 -8.32 -17.81 -26.34
C PHE A 8 -7.44 -17.03 -25.40
N LYS A 9 -7.81 -15.79 -25.12
CA LYS A 9 -7.18 -14.96 -24.09
C LYS A 9 -8.20 -14.70 -22.98
N PHE A 10 -7.86 -15.10 -21.78
CA PHE A 10 -8.67 -14.87 -20.59
C PHE A 10 -7.92 -13.99 -19.61
N THR A 11 -8.62 -13.06 -18.96
CA THR A 11 -8.11 -12.33 -17.81
C THR A 11 -8.84 -12.80 -16.57
N THR A 12 -8.09 -13.24 -15.58
CA THR A 12 -8.64 -13.70 -14.29
C THR A 12 -7.75 -13.23 -13.15
N LEU A 13 -8.29 -13.25 -11.93
CA LEU A 13 -7.48 -13.12 -10.74
C LEU A 13 -6.81 -14.47 -10.43
N PRO A 14 -5.64 -14.45 -9.75
CA PRO A 14 -5.05 -15.68 -9.24
C PRO A 14 -6.09 -16.50 -8.45
N TYR A 15 -6.04 -17.82 -8.58
CA TYR A 15 -6.98 -18.78 -7.95
C TYR A 15 -8.46 -18.61 -8.32
N CYS A 16 -8.81 -17.83 -9.35
CA CYS A 16 -10.19 -17.72 -9.84
C CYS A 16 -10.50 -18.64 -11.01
N HIS A 17 -9.56 -19.45 -11.48
CA HIS A 17 -9.79 -20.53 -12.44
C HIS A 17 -9.78 -21.86 -11.69
N TYR A 18 -10.81 -22.64 -11.88
CA TYR A 18 -11.06 -23.84 -11.07
C TYR A 18 -10.55 -25.12 -11.67
N THR A 19 -10.25 -25.13 -12.97
CA THR A 19 -9.80 -26.34 -13.65
C THR A 19 -8.98 -26.01 -14.89
N LEU A 20 -7.97 -26.81 -15.13
CA LEU A 20 -7.24 -26.91 -16.41
C LEU A 20 -7.73 -28.07 -17.23
N GLU A 21 -8.84 -28.72 -16.88
CA GLU A 21 -9.41 -29.83 -17.61
C GLU A 21 -10.26 -29.34 -18.77
N THR A 22 -10.16 -30.02 -19.89
CA THR A 22 -11.02 -29.80 -21.04
C THR A 22 -12.37 -30.52 -20.85
N ASN A 23 -13.34 -30.22 -21.69
CA ASN A 23 -14.64 -30.93 -21.69
C ASN A 23 -14.52 -32.47 -21.90
N THR A 24 -13.35 -32.92 -22.30
CA THR A 24 -13.03 -34.35 -22.48
C THR A 24 -12.28 -34.93 -21.29
N ASN A 25 -12.19 -34.20 -20.16
CA ASN A 25 -11.43 -34.55 -18.97
C ASN A 25 -9.93 -34.76 -19.22
N VAL A 26 -9.39 -34.20 -20.28
CA VAL A 26 -7.95 -34.18 -20.55
C VAL A 26 -7.39 -32.90 -19.94
N PRO A 27 -6.41 -32.99 -19.01
CA PRO A 27 -5.79 -31.81 -18.43
C PRO A 27 -5.03 -31.03 -19.51
N LEU A 28 -5.14 -29.70 -19.47
CA LEU A 28 -4.32 -28.81 -20.28
C LEU A 28 -2.89 -28.80 -19.72
N ASP A 29 -1.91 -28.96 -20.59
CA ASP A 29 -0.50 -28.82 -20.20
C ASP A 29 -0.15 -27.33 -20.05
N ILE A 30 0.24 -26.95 -18.85
CA ILE A 30 0.60 -25.56 -18.53
C ILE A 30 1.74 -25.05 -19.40
N ARG A 31 2.62 -25.94 -19.91
CA ARG A 31 3.77 -25.55 -20.75
C ARG A 31 3.45 -25.45 -22.22
N HIS A 32 2.47 -26.22 -22.68
CA HIS A 32 2.14 -26.35 -24.10
C HIS A 32 0.81 -25.69 -24.46
N ASP A 33 -0.18 -25.86 -23.61
CA ASP A 33 -1.56 -25.45 -23.93
C ASP A 33 -1.95 -24.12 -23.24
N VAL A 34 -1.32 -23.77 -22.12
CA VAL A 34 -1.64 -22.58 -21.33
C VAL A 34 -0.37 -21.78 -21.05
N HIS A 35 -0.41 -20.50 -21.36
CA HIS A 35 0.62 -19.56 -21.00
C HIS A 35 0.07 -18.50 -20.06
N TYR A 36 0.63 -18.42 -18.85
CA TYR A 36 0.26 -17.40 -17.86
C TYR A 36 1.05 -16.13 -18.09
N VAL A 37 0.36 -15.01 -18.19
CA VAL A 37 0.96 -13.68 -18.23
C VAL A 37 0.46 -12.89 -17.04
N TYR A 38 1.35 -12.62 -16.10
CA TYR A 38 1.04 -11.81 -14.92
C TYR A 38 1.19 -10.32 -15.27
N ILE A 39 0.08 -9.69 -15.66
CA ILE A 39 0.06 -8.32 -16.20
C ILE A 39 0.65 -7.30 -15.22
N ASP A 40 0.50 -7.53 -13.92
CA ASP A 40 0.99 -6.67 -12.85
C ASP A 40 2.44 -6.93 -12.41
N GLN A 41 3.05 -8.02 -12.89
CA GLN A 41 4.36 -8.48 -12.45
C GLN A 41 5.34 -8.78 -13.58
N ASP A 42 4.90 -8.66 -14.83
CA ASP A 42 5.75 -8.96 -16.01
C ASP A 42 6.92 -7.95 -16.09
N PRO A 43 8.18 -8.42 -16.01
CA PRO A 43 9.36 -7.56 -16.11
C PRO A 43 9.47 -6.83 -17.45
N SER A 44 8.86 -7.38 -18.53
CA SER A 44 8.85 -6.76 -19.85
C SER A 44 8.03 -5.49 -19.89
N PHE A 45 7.07 -5.33 -18.98
CA PHE A 45 6.31 -4.09 -18.81
C PHE A 45 7.05 -3.02 -18.01
N ASN A 46 8.27 -3.32 -17.51
CA ASN A 46 9.09 -2.38 -16.76
C ASN A 46 8.19 -1.47 -15.90
N TYR A 47 7.52 -2.05 -14.89
CA TYR A 47 6.65 -1.32 -13.96
C TYR A 47 7.48 -0.35 -13.12
N GLN A 48 8.05 0.63 -13.83
CA GLN A 48 8.58 1.80 -13.16
C GLN A 48 7.39 2.53 -12.52
N ALA A 49 7.60 3.05 -11.35
CA ALA A 49 6.58 3.85 -10.65
C ALA A 49 5.92 4.90 -11.55
N THR A 50 6.66 5.43 -12.54
CA THR A 50 6.21 6.33 -13.59
C THR A 50 5.13 5.75 -14.50
N VAL A 51 5.19 4.45 -14.85
CA VAL A 51 4.18 3.81 -15.71
C VAL A 51 2.86 3.66 -14.98
N ILE A 52 2.91 3.26 -13.71
CA ILE A 52 1.72 3.14 -12.85
C ILE A 52 1.09 4.52 -12.66
N GLU A 53 1.89 5.54 -12.37
CA GLU A 53 1.42 6.90 -12.19
C GLU A 53 0.79 7.46 -13.48
N ASN A 54 1.44 7.27 -14.62
CA ASN A 54 0.91 7.68 -15.92
C ASN A 54 -0.42 6.98 -16.26
N SER A 55 -0.53 5.68 -15.98
CA SER A 55 -1.75 4.91 -16.19
C SER A 55 -2.88 5.38 -15.27
N ALA A 56 -2.58 5.63 -13.99
CA ALA A 56 -3.53 6.17 -13.02
C ALA A 56 -4.00 7.58 -13.43
N GLN A 57 -3.11 8.42 -13.93
CA GLN A 57 -3.42 9.76 -14.43
C GLN A 57 -4.28 9.69 -15.72
N ALA A 58 -3.96 8.79 -16.64
CA ALA A 58 -4.74 8.60 -17.86
C ALA A 58 -6.17 8.13 -17.53
N LEU A 59 -6.31 7.19 -16.60
CA LEU A 59 -7.59 6.69 -16.10
C LEU A 59 -8.41 7.83 -15.46
N PHE A 60 -7.77 8.66 -14.62
CA PHE A 60 -8.42 9.82 -14.02
C PHE A 60 -8.91 10.80 -15.09
N LYS A 61 -8.05 11.19 -16.04
CA LYS A 61 -8.40 12.13 -17.12
C LYS A 61 -9.56 11.61 -17.96
N ALA A 62 -9.54 10.33 -18.33
CA ALA A 62 -10.64 9.72 -19.08
C ALA A 62 -11.95 9.76 -18.29
N ARG A 63 -11.91 9.43 -17.01
CA ARG A 63 -13.10 9.48 -16.14
C ARG A 63 -13.61 10.91 -15.92
N ALA A 64 -12.70 11.84 -15.66
CA ALA A 64 -13.06 13.25 -15.47
C ALA A 64 -13.72 13.83 -16.72
N LYS A 65 -13.18 13.57 -17.93
CA LYS A 65 -13.79 14.03 -19.19
C LYS A 65 -15.24 13.58 -19.35
N LEU A 66 -15.56 12.37 -18.90
CA LEU A 66 -16.89 11.79 -19.04
C LEU A 66 -17.89 12.30 -18.01
N SER A 67 -17.46 12.51 -16.78
CA SER A 67 -18.37 12.76 -15.66
C SER A 67 -18.17 14.12 -14.99
N LYS A 68 -16.98 14.69 -15.04
CA LYS A 68 -16.56 15.88 -14.30
C LYS A 68 -15.54 16.69 -15.13
N PRO A 69 -15.92 17.22 -16.31
CA PRO A 69 -14.98 17.82 -17.26
C PRO A 69 -14.17 18.99 -16.68
N GLN A 70 -14.70 19.68 -15.67
CA GLN A 70 -14.01 20.78 -14.98
C GLN A 70 -12.71 20.35 -14.30
N PHE A 71 -12.54 19.06 -13.98
CA PHE A 71 -11.33 18.53 -13.37
C PHE A 71 -10.37 17.86 -14.36
N ALA A 72 -10.77 17.67 -15.62
CA ALA A 72 -9.98 16.95 -16.61
C ALA A 72 -8.67 17.66 -17.01
N GLY A 73 -8.56 18.96 -16.77
CA GLY A 73 -7.38 19.77 -17.08
C GLY A 73 -6.25 19.68 -16.04
N TYR A 74 -6.51 19.12 -14.86
CA TYR A 74 -5.51 19.04 -13.79
C TYR A 74 -4.58 17.84 -13.98
N THR A 75 -3.30 18.01 -13.61
CA THR A 75 -2.38 16.90 -13.44
C THR A 75 -2.69 16.16 -12.13
N PHE A 76 -2.20 14.93 -12.00
CA PHE A 76 -2.40 14.13 -10.79
C PHE A 76 -1.78 14.82 -9.55
N HIS A 77 -0.62 15.44 -9.72
CA HIS A 77 0.05 16.20 -8.66
C HIS A 77 -0.72 17.47 -8.25
N GLN A 78 -1.33 18.17 -9.21
CA GLN A 78 -2.18 19.32 -8.90
C GLN A 78 -3.45 18.93 -8.14
N LEU A 79 -3.97 17.72 -8.41
CA LEU A 79 -5.16 17.23 -7.73
C LEU A 79 -4.88 16.77 -6.31
N PHE A 80 -3.84 15.99 -6.12
CA PHE A 80 -3.59 15.25 -4.88
C PHE A 80 -2.40 15.75 -4.08
N GLY A 81 -1.47 16.50 -4.68
CA GLY A 81 -0.25 16.97 -4.02
C GLY A 81 0.77 15.85 -3.76
N ALA A 82 1.78 16.19 -2.97
CA ALA A 82 2.83 15.27 -2.54
C ALA A 82 2.36 14.38 -1.38
N SER A 83 2.86 13.14 -1.34
CA SER A 83 2.56 12.21 -0.25
C SER A 83 3.50 12.40 0.94
N ALA A 84 2.96 12.62 2.13
CA ALA A 84 3.76 12.67 3.35
C ALA A 84 4.42 11.32 3.67
N LEU A 85 3.71 10.20 3.39
CA LEU A 85 4.17 8.85 3.71
C LEU A 85 5.16 8.28 2.70
N LEU A 86 4.94 8.50 1.40
CA LEU A 86 5.58 7.74 0.34
C LEU A 86 6.55 8.54 -0.53
N ASP A 87 6.44 9.88 -0.55
CA ASP A 87 7.38 10.68 -1.32
C ASP A 87 8.75 10.73 -0.64
N GLU A 88 9.77 10.63 -1.45
CA GLU A 88 11.14 10.76 -1.00
C GLU A 88 11.38 12.22 -0.58
N ARG A 89 11.25 12.51 0.71
CA ARG A 89 11.87 13.70 1.27
C ARG A 89 13.35 13.38 1.45
N ILE A 90 14.17 14.08 0.75
CA ILE A 90 15.61 14.11 1.01
C ILE A 90 15.77 14.79 2.36
N ILE A 91 16.39 14.11 3.32
CA ILE A 91 16.90 14.75 4.53
C ILE A 91 17.89 15.80 4.04
N ASP A 92 17.73 17.02 4.50
CA ASP A 92 18.60 18.12 4.12
C ASP A 92 19.99 17.91 4.72
N TYR A 93 20.84 17.23 3.98
CA TYR A 93 22.20 16.95 4.39
C TYR A 93 23.16 18.15 4.20
N GLU A 94 22.71 19.25 3.58
CA GLU A 94 23.56 20.43 3.37
C GLU A 94 24.01 21.01 4.71
N LYS A 95 23.11 21.14 5.68
CA LYS A 95 23.45 21.56 7.04
C LYS A 95 24.46 20.68 7.75
N ILE A 96 24.51 19.40 7.37
CA ILE A 96 25.42 18.42 7.96
C ILE A 96 26.80 18.52 7.34
N ASN A 97 26.89 18.92 6.08
CA ASN A 97 28.16 19.13 5.39
C ASN A 97 28.91 20.38 5.87
N ASP A 98 28.22 21.32 6.52
CA ASP A 98 28.84 22.52 7.10
C ASP A 98 29.84 22.21 8.24
N PHE A 99 29.74 21.04 8.85
CA PHE A 99 30.74 20.59 9.82
C PHE A 99 32.05 20.19 9.10
N LYS A 100 33.14 20.89 9.38
CA LYS A 100 34.45 20.66 8.73
C LYS A 100 35.07 19.29 9.06
N ASN A 101 34.72 18.71 10.20
CA ASN A 101 35.29 17.43 10.65
C ASN A 101 34.79 16.27 9.80
N PRO A 102 35.65 15.32 9.40
CA PRO A 102 35.23 14.12 8.64
C PRO A 102 34.34 13.18 9.44
N ILE A 103 34.48 13.16 10.77
CA ILE A 103 33.68 12.37 11.72
C ILE A 103 33.04 13.33 12.71
N LEU A 104 31.71 13.24 12.90
CA LEU A 104 31.00 14.04 13.87
C LEU A 104 31.23 13.54 15.30
N ASN A 105 31.51 14.45 16.22
CA ASN A 105 31.48 14.14 17.65
C ASN A 105 30.01 14.04 18.15
N ASP A 106 29.81 13.60 19.39
CA ASP A 106 28.48 13.36 19.93
C ASP A 106 27.61 14.63 19.96
N LYS A 107 28.19 15.78 20.27
CA LYS A 107 27.47 17.06 20.28
C LYS A 107 27.01 17.45 18.87
N GLN A 108 27.89 17.33 17.88
CA GLN A 108 27.59 17.63 16.48
C GLN A 108 26.53 16.65 15.93
N LEU A 109 26.66 15.37 16.27
CA LEU A 109 25.65 14.36 15.87
C LEU A 109 24.27 14.70 16.46
N GLN A 110 24.21 15.13 17.73
CA GLN A 110 22.96 15.52 18.36
C GLN A 110 22.37 16.77 17.70
N GLU A 111 23.18 17.77 17.37
CA GLU A 111 22.76 18.97 16.64
C GLU A 111 22.16 18.59 15.26
N VAL A 112 22.77 17.64 14.56
CA VAL A 112 22.26 17.11 13.30
C VAL A 112 20.89 16.44 13.49
N ILE A 113 20.76 15.56 14.46
CA ILE A 113 19.50 14.86 14.76
C ILE A 113 18.41 15.87 15.11
N GLU A 114 18.72 16.88 15.90
CA GLU A 114 17.77 17.92 16.31
C GLU A 114 17.42 18.91 15.19
N SER A 115 18.21 19.02 14.15
CA SER A 115 17.94 19.92 13.03
C SER A 115 16.87 19.42 12.06
N ASP A 116 16.67 18.11 11.96
CA ASP A 116 15.74 17.48 11.01
C ASP A 116 14.59 16.75 11.73
N PRO A 117 13.32 17.03 11.39
CA PRO A 117 12.17 16.39 12.02
C PRO A 117 12.16 14.86 11.89
N ILE A 118 12.63 14.31 10.76
CA ILE A 118 12.64 12.85 10.54
C ILE A 118 13.74 12.20 11.36
N LEU A 119 14.90 12.84 11.50
CA LEU A 119 15.98 12.35 12.35
C LEU A 119 15.59 12.37 13.83
N LYS A 120 14.83 13.37 14.30
CA LYS A 120 14.24 13.37 15.64
C LYS A 120 13.33 12.17 15.87
N LEU A 121 12.45 11.88 14.90
CA LEU A 121 11.57 10.71 14.99
C LEU A 121 12.36 9.40 14.94
N PHE A 122 13.42 9.35 14.14
CA PHE A 122 14.33 8.22 14.08
C PHE A 122 14.99 7.95 15.42
N ASP A 123 15.53 8.98 16.08
CA ASP A 123 16.14 8.87 17.42
C ASP A 123 15.12 8.39 18.48
N LYS A 124 13.89 8.91 18.40
CA LYS A 124 12.81 8.62 19.35
C LYS A 124 12.22 7.21 19.24
N TYR A 125 12.05 6.70 18.01
CA TYR A 125 11.20 5.53 17.78
C TYR A 125 11.93 4.29 17.27
N SER A 126 13.17 4.40 16.81
CA SER A 126 13.93 3.26 16.29
C SER A 126 14.28 2.26 17.38
N ASN A 127 14.36 0.99 17.03
CA ASN A 127 14.90 0.02 17.94
C ASN A 127 16.41 0.28 18.17
N PRO A 128 16.98 -0.17 19.31
CA PRO A 128 18.36 0.13 19.67
C PRO A 128 19.39 -0.27 18.61
N LYS A 129 19.22 -1.43 17.96
CA LYS A 129 20.15 -1.92 16.94
C LYS A 129 20.13 -1.07 15.67
N THR A 130 18.96 -0.69 15.20
CA THR A 130 18.80 0.17 14.03
C THR A 130 19.26 1.60 14.33
N LEU A 131 18.99 2.08 15.54
CA LEU A 131 19.41 3.39 16.02
C LEU A 131 20.93 3.50 16.04
N GLU A 132 21.62 2.53 16.63
CA GLU A 132 23.08 2.51 16.69
C GLU A 132 23.71 2.50 15.29
N LYS A 133 23.23 1.60 14.42
CA LYS A 133 23.67 1.54 13.03
C LYS A 133 23.45 2.89 12.30
N GLY A 134 22.29 3.51 12.47
CA GLY A 134 21.99 4.79 11.84
C GLY A 134 22.86 5.94 12.38
N LYS A 135 23.05 6.03 13.69
CA LYS A 135 23.95 6.99 14.32
C LYS A 135 25.39 6.85 13.85
N GLN A 136 25.87 5.61 13.66
CA GLN A 136 27.21 5.35 13.12
C GLN A 136 27.35 5.86 11.66
N LEU A 137 26.35 5.62 10.81
CA LEU A 137 26.36 6.11 9.42
C LEU A 137 26.33 7.64 9.37
N LEU A 138 25.49 8.28 10.18
CA LEU A 138 25.41 9.74 10.27
C LEU A 138 26.72 10.34 10.81
N ARG A 139 27.32 9.73 11.85
CA ARG A 139 28.61 10.14 12.42
C ARG A 139 29.72 10.13 11.38
N ASN A 140 29.75 9.12 10.54
CA ASN A 140 30.73 8.97 9.46
C ASN A 140 30.36 9.77 8.19
N LYS A 141 29.30 10.56 8.22
CA LYS A 141 28.75 11.30 7.07
C LYS A 141 28.44 10.44 5.85
N ASP A 142 28.15 9.16 6.06
CA ASP A 142 27.73 8.24 4.99
C ASP A 142 26.22 8.39 4.72
N PHE A 143 25.83 9.60 4.29
CA PHE A 143 24.41 9.97 4.11
C PHE A 143 23.74 9.18 3.00
N LYS A 144 24.48 8.84 1.94
CA LYS A 144 23.95 8.01 0.85
C LYS A 144 23.53 6.63 1.36
N LYS A 145 24.39 6.02 2.18
CA LYS A 145 24.11 4.71 2.76
C LYS A 145 23.00 4.79 3.80
N PHE A 146 23.03 5.80 4.68
CA PHE A 146 21.94 6.05 5.61
C PHE A 146 20.61 6.23 4.87
N GLY A 147 20.55 7.07 3.85
CA GLY A 147 19.35 7.32 3.06
C GLY A 147 18.80 6.06 2.40
N ASN A 148 19.65 5.23 1.82
CA ASN A 148 19.26 4.01 1.13
C ASN A 148 18.84 2.89 2.08
N GLU A 149 19.61 2.64 3.14
CA GLU A 149 19.38 1.50 4.03
C GLU A 149 18.34 1.77 5.12
N ILE A 150 18.23 2.99 5.58
CA ILE A 150 17.42 3.37 6.74
C ILE A 150 16.40 4.46 6.40
N GLY A 151 16.84 5.62 5.95
CA GLY A 151 16.00 6.81 5.82
C GLY A 151 14.77 6.59 4.95
N ARG A 152 14.94 6.08 3.74
CA ARG A 152 13.84 5.81 2.80
C ARG A 152 12.87 4.74 3.31
N LYS A 153 13.40 3.74 4.00
CA LYS A 153 12.60 2.62 4.51
C LYS A 153 11.77 3.00 5.73
N MET A 154 12.34 3.77 6.62
CA MET A 154 11.74 4.09 7.92
C MET A 154 10.88 5.33 7.95
N LYS A 155 11.12 6.31 7.08
CA LYS A 155 10.44 7.62 7.11
C LYS A 155 8.93 7.51 7.29
N GLY A 156 8.26 6.75 6.44
CA GLY A 156 6.80 6.59 6.51
C GLY A 156 6.34 5.92 7.81
N LEU A 157 7.11 4.95 8.32
CA LEU A 157 6.81 4.26 9.58
C LEU A 157 6.95 5.21 10.78
N LEU A 158 7.99 6.05 10.76
CA LEU A 158 8.22 7.07 11.81
C LEU A 158 7.08 8.09 11.84
N ILE A 159 6.66 8.57 10.68
CA ILE A 159 5.53 9.50 10.55
C ILE A 159 4.23 8.85 11.04
N LEU A 160 3.94 7.60 10.66
CA LEU A 160 2.75 6.88 11.12
C LEU A 160 2.73 6.72 12.63
N LYS A 161 3.86 6.33 13.22
CA LYS A 161 3.96 6.14 14.67
C LYS A 161 3.80 7.44 15.44
N ASP A 162 4.44 8.50 14.97
CA ASP A 162 4.32 9.82 15.60
C ASP A 162 2.88 10.36 15.49
N TYR A 163 2.24 10.16 14.36
CA TYR A 163 0.83 10.51 14.15
C TYR A 163 -0.08 9.85 15.18
N GLU A 164 0.03 8.55 15.39
CA GLU A 164 -0.82 7.81 16.33
C GLU A 164 -0.60 8.29 17.79
N GLN A 165 0.64 8.63 18.13
CA GLN A 165 0.95 9.18 19.45
C GLN A 165 0.51 10.65 19.61
N SER A 166 0.49 11.42 18.52
CA SER A 166 0.10 12.83 18.49
C SER A 166 -1.42 13.03 18.49
N ILE A 167 -2.22 12.04 18.11
CA ILE A 167 -3.69 12.12 18.19
C ILE A 167 -4.18 12.44 19.60
N ARG A 168 -3.40 12.10 20.61
CA ARG A 168 -3.63 12.54 21.99
C ARG A 168 -3.38 14.05 22.22
N GLY A 169 -2.81 14.76 21.25
CA GLY A 169 -2.39 16.16 21.31
C GLY A 169 -2.78 17.01 20.10
N ASN A 170 -4.05 17.06 19.71
CA ASN A 170 -4.69 18.07 18.82
C ASN A 170 -4.08 18.41 17.44
N GLN A 171 -3.01 17.79 16.94
CA GLN A 171 -2.52 18.00 15.59
C GLN A 171 -3.03 16.88 14.65
N ARG A 172 -4.07 17.20 13.87
CA ARG A 172 -4.54 16.31 12.79
C ARG A 172 -3.61 16.46 11.59
N VAL A 173 -2.68 15.54 11.43
CA VAL A 173 -1.92 15.40 10.20
C VAL A 173 -2.70 14.45 9.28
N GLU A 174 -3.03 14.91 8.08
CA GLU A 174 -3.75 14.11 7.09
C GLU A 174 -2.76 13.22 6.33
N ILE A 175 -2.35 12.12 6.96
CA ILE A 175 -1.24 11.27 6.51
C ILE A 175 -1.57 10.43 5.27
N TYR A 176 -2.83 9.95 5.15
CA TYR A 176 -3.24 9.19 3.96
C TYR A 176 -3.72 10.14 2.86
N SER A 177 -2.76 10.84 2.26
CA SER A 177 -2.99 11.82 1.22
C SER A 177 -1.80 11.90 0.25
N GLY A 178 -1.99 12.60 -0.85
CA GLY A 178 -1.00 12.76 -1.91
C GLY A 178 -1.08 11.69 -3.00
N ALA A 179 -0.59 12.05 -4.18
CA ALA A 179 -0.73 11.28 -5.41
C ALA A 179 -0.27 9.82 -5.25
N LYS A 180 0.91 9.59 -4.74
CA LYS A 180 1.47 8.24 -4.51
C LYS A 180 0.63 7.43 -3.53
N THR A 181 0.16 8.04 -2.45
CA THR A 181 -0.70 7.35 -1.46
C THR A 181 -2.02 6.92 -2.09
N VAL A 182 -2.66 7.80 -2.87
CA VAL A 182 -3.93 7.49 -3.56
C VAL A 182 -3.77 6.31 -4.52
N ILE A 183 -2.70 6.30 -5.31
CA ILE A 183 -2.41 5.21 -6.26
C ILE A 183 -2.16 3.90 -5.51
N ASN A 184 -1.32 3.92 -4.49
CA ASN A 184 -0.95 2.71 -3.76
C ASN A 184 -2.13 2.15 -2.97
N VAL A 185 -2.94 2.99 -2.31
CA VAL A 185 -4.17 2.56 -1.63
C VAL A 185 -5.16 1.92 -2.62
N GLY A 186 -5.17 2.35 -3.87
CA GLY A 186 -5.94 1.72 -4.93
C GLY A 186 -5.35 0.39 -5.43
N ASP A 187 -4.23 -0.10 -4.89
CA ASP A 187 -3.51 -1.32 -5.31
C ASP A 187 -3.20 -1.34 -6.82
N SER A 188 -3.04 -0.19 -7.45
CA SER A 188 -2.95 -0.04 -8.92
C SER A 188 -4.14 -0.68 -9.68
N ASN A 189 -5.21 -1.03 -8.98
CA ASN A 189 -6.41 -1.64 -9.56
C ASN A 189 -7.34 -0.56 -10.15
N PRO A 190 -7.62 -0.58 -11.47
CA PRO A 190 -8.42 0.45 -12.12
C PRO A 190 -9.81 0.64 -11.50
N ARG A 191 -10.48 -0.44 -11.09
CA ARG A 191 -11.81 -0.38 -10.46
C ARG A 191 -11.76 0.33 -9.10
N LYS A 192 -10.76 0.00 -8.26
CA LYS A 192 -10.55 0.65 -6.97
C LYS A 192 -10.21 2.13 -7.15
N LEU A 193 -9.29 2.45 -8.06
CA LEU A 193 -8.91 3.82 -8.38
C LEU A 193 -10.11 4.66 -8.86
N LEU A 194 -10.92 4.13 -9.77
CA LEU A 194 -12.15 4.82 -10.21
C LEU A 194 -13.13 5.06 -9.06
N GLY A 195 -13.27 4.11 -8.15
CA GLY A 195 -14.08 4.27 -6.93
C GLY A 195 -13.56 5.40 -6.03
N ILE A 196 -12.26 5.45 -5.81
CA ILE A 196 -11.59 6.50 -5.03
C ILE A 196 -11.79 7.87 -5.72
N TYR A 197 -11.53 7.97 -7.02
CA TYR A 197 -11.67 9.22 -7.77
C TYR A 197 -13.11 9.76 -7.72
N ASN A 198 -14.10 8.90 -7.96
CA ASN A 198 -15.49 9.30 -7.88
C ASN A 198 -15.87 9.82 -6.48
N ALA A 199 -15.43 9.14 -5.43
CA ALA A 199 -15.71 9.56 -4.06
C ALA A 199 -15.07 10.92 -3.73
N MET A 200 -13.82 11.13 -4.16
CA MET A 200 -13.11 12.40 -3.96
C MET A 200 -13.74 13.55 -4.76
N LEU A 201 -14.05 13.34 -6.04
CA LEU A 201 -14.67 14.35 -6.87
C LEU A 201 -16.06 14.74 -6.37
N ASN A 202 -16.87 13.76 -5.94
CA ASN A 202 -18.18 14.02 -5.37
C ASN A 202 -18.09 14.83 -4.06
N ARG A 203 -17.06 14.58 -3.26
CA ARG A 203 -16.86 15.33 -2.02
C ARG A 203 -16.55 16.80 -2.29
N ILE A 204 -15.68 17.08 -3.28
CA ILE A 204 -15.36 18.47 -3.67
C ILE A 204 -16.61 19.18 -4.17
N GLU A 205 -17.34 18.57 -5.10
CA GLU A 205 -18.56 19.18 -5.65
C GLU A 205 -19.61 19.47 -4.59
N ASN A 206 -19.64 18.69 -3.53
CA ASN A 206 -20.52 18.92 -2.40
C ASN A 206 -19.96 19.90 -1.37
N SER A 207 -18.70 20.36 -1.51
CA SER A 207 -18.13 21.37 -0.65
C SER A 207 -18.81 22.73 -0.85
N TYR A 208 -18.88 23.52 0.22
CA TYR A 208 -19.49 24.86 0.19
C TYR A 208 -18.75 25.76 -0.80
N ASP A 209 -17.44 25.76 -0.76
CA ASP A 209 -16.59 26.64 -1.58
C ASP A 209 -16.77 26.38 -3.08
N PHE A 210 -16.84 25.12 -3.47
CA PHE A 210 -17.06 24.78 -4.87
C PHE A 210 -18.45 25.21 -5.36
N LYS A 211 -19.49 25.00 -4.55
CA LYS A 211 -20.87 25.33 -4.91
C LYS A 211 -21.11 26.84 -5.04
N HIS A 212 -20.50 27.63 -4.14
CA HIS A 212 -20.78 29.06 -4.07
C HIS A 212 -19.76 29.91 -4.83
N ASN A 213 -18.53 29.46 -4.99
CA ASN A 213 -17.45 30.21 -5.63
C ASN A 213 -16.55 29.34 -6.54
N PRO A 214 -17.10 28.64 -7.56
CA PRO A 214 -16.31 27.70 -8.37
C PRO A 214 -15.13 28.37 -9.09
N ARG A 215 -15.28 29.62 -9.55
CA ARG A 215 -14.20 30.38 -10.22
C ARG A 215 -13.07 30.75 -9.25
N LYS A 216 -13.40 31.13 -8.01
CA LYS A 216 -12.42 31.42 -6.96
C LYS A 216 -11.72 30.13 -6.54
N PHE A 217 -12.48 29.07 -6.37
CA PHE A 217 -11.96 27.74 -6.09
C PHE A 217 -10.86 27.35 -7.07
N HIS A 218 -11.10 27.44 -8.38
CA HIS A 218 -10.09 27.10 -9.40
C HIS A 218 -8.90 28.08 -9.45
N ARG A 219 -9.03 29.31 -8.99
CA ARG A 219 -7.95 30.30 -8.99
C ARG A 219 -7.01 30.16 -7.79
N ASP A 220 -7.56 29.88 -6.62
CA ASP A 220 -6.82 29.90 -5.36
C ASP A 220 -5.97 28.62 -5.16
N TYR A 221 -6.25 27.54 -5.91
CA TYR A 221 -5.53 26.27 -5.86
C TYR A 221 -4.22 26.20 -6.65
N LYS A 222 -3.56 27.32 -6.88
CA LYS A 222 -2.23 27.31 -7.53
C LYS A 222 -1.10 26.77 -6.63
N ARG A 223 -1.29 26.73 -5.32
CA ARG A 223 -0.27 26.34 -4.33
C ARG A 223 -0.61 25.06 -3.57
N ASP A 224 -1.88 24.81 -3.30
CA ASP A 224 -2.38 23.65 -2.58
C ASP A 224 -3.03 22.64 -3.54
N PRO A 225 -3.09 21.34 -3.18
CA PRO A 225 -3.78 20.37 -4.00
C PRO A 225 -5.28 20.74 -4.12
N VAL A 226 -5.84 20.55 -5.30
CA VAL A 226 -7.27 20.82 -5.58
C VAL A 226 -8.19 20.05 -4.63
N ILE A 227 -7.79 18.82 -4.29
CA ILE A 227 -8.44 17.99 -3.28
C ILE A 227 -7.64 18.12 -2.00
N SER A 228 -8.20 18.77 -0.99
CA SER A 228 -7.49 18.98 0.27
C SER A 228 -6.99 17.66 0.87
N PHE A 229 -5.86 17.69 1.57
CA PHE A 229 -5.33 16.49 2.24
C PHE A 229 -6.34 15.92 3.24
N SER A 230 -7.13 16.77 3.89
CA SER A 230 -8.20 16.36 4.80
C SER A 230 -9.28 15.55 4.08
N ASP A 231 -9.73 16.02 2.91
CA ASP A 231 -10.73 15.32 2.11
C ASP A 231 -10.20 14.00 1.57
N GLN A 232 -8.95 13.98 1.12
CA GLN A 232 -8.30 12.74 0.68
C GLN A 232 -8.24 11.71 1.80
N ASN A 233 -7.72 12.09 2.96
CA ASN A 233 -7.60 11.22 4.12
C ASN A 233 -8.97 10.70 4.59
N PHE A 234 -9.97 11.58 4.64
CA PHE A 234 -11.34 11.20 5.00
C PHE A 234 -11.94 10.19 4.01
N VAL A 235 -11.80 10.44 2.71
CA VAL A 235 -12.34 9.56 1.67
C VAL A 235 -11.67 8.20 1.70
N LEU A 236 -10.34 8.16 1.80
CA LEU A 236 -9.61 6.89 1.86
C LEU A 236 -9.96 6.08 3.10
N ALA A 237 -10.07 6.72 4.27
CA ALA A 237 -10.51 6.06 5.49
C ALA A 237 -11.96 5.53 5.39
N SER A 238 -12.86 6.33 4.81
CA SER A 238 -14.27 5.93 4.61
C SER A 238 -14.42 4.76 3.63
N ILE A 239 -13.60 4.72 2.58
CA ILE A 239 -13.59 3.62 1.62
C ILE A 239 -13.06 2.35 2.29
N ALA A 240 -11.96 2.44 3.04
CA ALA A 240 -11.39 1.31 3.78
C ALA A 240 -12.40 0.68 4.73
N GLU A 241 -13.09 1.52 5.51
CA GLU A 241 -14.13 1.07 6.45
C GLU A 241 -15.32 0.42 5.73
N ARG A 242 -15.80 1.04 4.66
CA ARG A 242 -16.92 0.50 3.88
C ARG A 242 -16.55 -0.82 3.21
N GLU A 243 -15.36 -0.94 2.66
CA GLU A 243 -14.89 -2.16 2.03
C GLU A 243 -14.79 -3.30 3.05
N LEU A 244 -14.25 -3.03 4.23
CA LEU A 244 -14.18 -4.01 5.31
C LEU A 244 -15.59 -4.44 5.79
N ASN A 245 -16.47 -3.48 6.05
CA ASN A 245 -17.83 -3.78 6.55
C ASN A 245 -18.69 -4.53 5.53
N ARG A 246 -18.39 -4.43 4.24
CA ARG A 246 -19.08 -5.19 3.20
C ARG A 246 -18.98 -6.70 3.44
N TYR A 247 -17.84 -7.18 3.93
CA TYR A 247 -17.65 -8.60 4.20
C TYR A 247 -18.30 -9.06 5.48
N LYS A 248 -18.54 -8.18 6.44
CA LYS A 248 -19.26 -8.51 7.67
C LYS A 248 -20.68 -9.03 7.43
N ILE A 249 -21.31 -8.60 6.35
CA ILE A 249 -22.72 -8.93 6.01
C ILE A 249 -22.81 -9.92 4.85
N GLU A 250 -21.69 -10.36 4.26
CA GLU A 250 -21.71 -11.33 3.19
C GLU A 250 -22.12 -12.72 3.72
N LYS A 251 -23.09 -13.35 3.06
CA LYS A 251 -23.50 -14.72 3.40
C LYS A 251 -22.38 -15.72 3.10
N ASN A 252 -22.34 -16.81 3.86
CA ASN A 252 -21.41 -17.93 3.79
C ASN A 252 -20.00 -17.54 4.24
N PHE A 253 -19.07 -17.08 4.00
CA PHE A 253 -17.71 -16.84 4.49
C PHE A 253 -17.46 -15.42 5.00
N GLY A 254 -18.46 -14.54 4.98
CA GLY A 254 -18.23 -13.13 5.23
C GLY A 254 -17.70 -12.82 6.63
N GLY A 255 -18.26 -13.47 7.65
CA GLY A 255 -17.79 -13.33 9.03
C GLY A 255 -16.34 -13.74 9.19
N SER A 256 -15.99 -14.93 8.69
CA SER A 256 -14.61 -15.46 8.77
C SER A 256 -13.61 -14.62 7.98
N LEU A 257 -13.99 -14.13 6.80
CA LEU A 257 -13.14 -13.21 6.02
C LEU A 257 -12.94 -11.88 6.75
N TYR A 258 -14.01 -11.34 7.33
CA TYR A 258 -13.94 -10.10 8.10
C TYR A 258 -12.96 -10.24 9.28
N GLU A 259 -13.12 -11.29 10.10
CA GLU A 259 -12.28 -11.57 11.25
C GLU A 259 -10.81 -11.82 10.84
N PHE A 260 -10.60 -12.55 9.75
CA PHE A 260 -9.29 -12.80 9.19
C PHE A 260 -8.57 -11.49 8.79
N ILE A 261 -9.26 -10.59 8.07
CA ILE A 261 -8.68 -9.31 7.67
C ILE A 261 -8.44 -8.39 8.87
N ILE A 262 -9.35 -8.39 9.84
CA ILE A 262 -9.16 -7.66 11.12
C ILE A 262 -7.89 -8.13 11.82
N ALA A 263 -7.71 -9.43 11.97
CA ALA A 263 -6.56 -9.97 12.68
C ALA A 263 -5.23 -9.62 12.02
N ILE A 264 -5.16 -9.75 10.70
CA ILE A 264 -3.96 -9.37 9.94
C ILE A 264 -3.70 -7.85 10.07
N GLY A 265 -4.73 -7.05 9.85
CA GLY A 265 -4.61 -5.59 9.90
C GLY A 265 -4.21 -5.08 11.28
N GLU A 266 -4.82 -5.60 12.35
CA GLU A 266 -4.45 -5.27 13.74
C GLU A 266 -3.04 -5.75 14.11
N TYR A 267 -2.64 -6.92 13.62
CA TYR A 267 -1.28 -7.37 13.81
C TYR A 267 -0.27 -6.41 13.17
N MET A 268 -0.50 -6.00 11.92
CA MET A 268 0.33 -5.01 11.23
C MET A 268 0.37 -3.66 11.96
N HIS A 269 -0.78 -3.20 12.44
CA HIS A 269 -0.88 -2.00 13.26
C HIS A 269 -0.02 -2.13 14.52
N ASP A 270 -0.16 -3.23 15.26
CA ASP A 270 0.55 -3.45 16.52
C ASP A 270 2.07 -3.48 16.32
N GLN A 271 2.55 -4.06 15.21
CA GLN A 271 3.98 -4.08 14.87
C GLN A 271 4.57 -2.67 14.67
N ILE A 272 3.78 -1.73 14.14
CA ILE A 272 4.24 -0.36 13.92
C ILE A 272 4.10 0.48 15.21
N HIS A 273 2.96 0.35 15.89
CA HIS A 273 2.57 1.32 16.92
C HIS A 273 2.93 0.90 18.35
N LYS A 274 2.96 -0.41 18.64
CA LYS A 274 3.25 -0.93 19.98
C LYS A 274 4.72 -1.31 20.20
N THR A 275 5.49 -1.55 19.14
CA THR A 275 6.91 -1.92 19.24
C THR A 275 7.83 -0.80 18.74
N SER A 276 9.12 -0.87 19.07
CA SER A 276 10.13 0.00 18.44
C SER A 276 10.28 -0.35 16.96
N ILE A 277 10.50 0.68 16.11
CA ILE A 277 10.49 0.52 14.66
C ILE A 277 11.78 -0.15 14.16
N ASN A 278 11.60 -1.18 13.35
CA ASN A 278 12.64 -1.77 12.50
C ASN A 278 12.71 -1.05 11.14
N THR A 279 13.68 -1.41 10.31
CA THR A 279 13.86 -0.85 8.97
C THR A 279 12.73 -1.19 8.01
N GLU A 280 12.07 -2.33 8.22
CA GLU A 280 10.93 -2.77 7.38
C GLU A 280 9.69 -2.99 8.23
N GLN A 281 8.53 -2.71 7.65
CA GLN A 281 7.25 -3.08 8.23
C GLN A 281 6.89 -4.52 7.85
N ILE A 282 6.12 -5.17 8.70
CA ILE A 282 5.42 -6.39 8.34
C ILE A 282 4.12 -5.96 7.64
N SER A 283 4.00 -6.22 6.35
CA SER A 283 2.79 -5.95 5.56
C SER A 283 2.38 -7.13 4.68
N SER A 284 3.06 -8.26 4.85
CA SER A 284 2.76 -9.50 4.16
C SER A 284 2.59 -10.65 5.15
N ILE A 285 1.83 -11.64 4.74
CA ILE A 285 1.66 -12.90 5.45
C ILE A 285 2.31 -14.01 4.64
N GLU A 286 2.96 -14.92 5.31
CA GLU A 286 3.58 -16.09 4.72
C GLU A 286 2.86 -17.34 5.18
N TYR A 287 2.68 -18.25 4.24
CA TYR A 287 2.02 -19.52 4.45
C TYR A 287 2.93 -20.63 3.94
N THR A 288 3.59 -21.35 4.87
CA THR A 288 4.71 -22.25 4.56
C THR A 288 4.51 -23.68 5.01
N THR A 289 3.44 -24.01 5.73
CA THR A 289 3.22 -25.36 6.22
C THR A 289 1.89 -25.90 5.76
N SER A 290 1.86 -27.22 5.54
CA SER A 290 0.63 -27.96 5.24
C SER A 290 -0.45 -27.57 6.24
N PRO A 291 -1.40 -26.80 5.82
CA PRO A 291 -2.27 -26.13 6.74
C PRO A 291 -3.49 -26.96 7.04
N ASP A 292 -4.12 -26.56 8.03
CA ASP A 292 -5.54 -26.69 8.18
C ASP A 292 -6.20 -26.24 6.86
N GLU A 293 -6.88 -27.17 6.21
CA GLU A 293 -7.59 -26.93 4.92
C GLU A 293 -8.50 -25.71 5.02
N ASN A 294 -8.98 -25.41 6.18
CA ASN A 294 -9.82 -24.30 6.50
C ASN A 294 -9.10 -22.95 6.34
N THR A 295 -7.90 -22.83 6.87
CA THR A 295 -7.08 -21.61 6.71
C THR A 295 -6.78 -21.37 5.24
N TRP A 296 -6.48 -22.42 4.47
CA TRP A 296 -6.26 -22.28 3.04
C TRP A 296 -7.51 -21.78 2.30
N ARG A 297 -8.68 -22.34 2.59
CA ARG A 297 -9.96 -21.87 1.99
C ARG A 297 -10.23 -20.38 2.24
N ILE A 298 -9.87 -19.87 3.44
CA ILE A 298 -10.00 -18.44 3.73
C ILE A 298 -9.00 -17.65 2.90
N ILE A 299 -7.73 -18.07 2.81
CA ILE A 299 -6.72 -17.41 2.00
C ILE A 299 -7.17 -17.37 0.54
N GLU A 300 -7.56 -18.50 -0.02
CA GLU A 300 -8.06 -18.59 -1.39
C GLU A 300 -9.25 -17.65 -1.61
N ARG A 301 -10.22 -17.67 -0.71
CA ARG A 301 -11.38 -16.77 -0.80
C ARG A 301 -11.00 -15.30 -0.66
N ALA A 302 -10.07 -14.97 0.21
CA ALA A 302 -9.55 -13.61 0.37
C ALA A 302 -8.84 -13.12 -0.90
N VAL A 303 -8.09 -13.98 -1.58
CA VAL A 303 -7.46 -13.67 -2.88
C VAL A 303 -8.54 -13.46 -3.96
N GLN A 304 -9.52 -14.36 -4.08
CA GLN A 304 -10.63 -14.23 -5.03
C GLN A 304 -11.42 -12.93 -4.86
N LYS A 305 -11.54 -12.47 -3.63
CA LYS A 305 -12.21 -11.20 -3.31
C LYS A 305 -11.30 -9.97 -3.42
N GLY A 306 -10.01 -10.15 -3.68
CA GLY A 306 -9.01 -9.07 -3.75
C GLY A 306 -8.77 -8.38 -2.40
N LEU A 307 -8.85 -9.13 -1.30
CA LEU A 307 -8.56 -8.68 0.07
C LEU A 307 -7.09 -8.87 0.41
N ILE A 308 -6.47 -9.89 -0.16
CA ILE A 308 -5.04 -10.13 -0.16
C ILE A 308 -4.58 -10.42 -1.59
N TYR A 309 -3.32 -10.16 -1.87
CA TYR A 309 -2.71 -10.41 -3.17
C TYR A 309 -1.48 -11.28 -3.02
N PRO A 310 -1.32 -12.33 -3.83
CA PRO A 310 -0.13 -13.16 -3.81
C PRO A 310 1.09 -12.37 -4.32
N ASN A 311 2.21 -12.55 -3.64
CA ASN A 311 3.51 -12.13 -4.15
C ASN A 311 4.05 -13.26 -5.03
N ILE A 312 3.68 -13.26 -6.30
CA ILE A 312 4.09 -14.27 -7.26
C ILE A 312 5.58 -14.06 -7.57
N ASN A 313 6.36 -15.14 -7.51
CA ASN A 313 7.76 -15.09 -7.90
C ASN A 313 7.84 -15.14 -9.44
N ILE A 314 8.24 -14.04 -10.05
CA ILE A 314 8.34 -13.89 -11.52
C ILE A 314 9.34 -14.87 -12.14
N HIS A 315 10.28 -15.40 -11.35
CA HIS A 315 11.31 -16.31 -11.84
C HIS A 315 10.79 -17.71 -12.19
N ASN A 316 9.59 -18.06 -11.75
CA ASN A 316 8.95 -19.33 -12.07
C ASN A 316 7.44 -19.11 -12.34
N PRO A 317 7.08 -18.49 -13.47
CA PRO A 317 5.69 -18.18 -13.80
C PRO A 317 4.82 -19.43 -14.01
N ASP A 318 5.44 -20.57 -14.25
CA ASP A 318 4.75 -21.86 -14.47
C ASP A 318 4.38 -22.55 -13.16
N GLU A 319 4.94 -22.11 -12.03
CA GLU A 319 4.55 -22.59 -10.70
C GLU A 319 3.44 -21.70 -10.15
N MET A 320 2.20 -22.12 -10.35
CA MET A 320 1.11 -21.56 -9.55
C MET A 320 1.38 -21.89 -8.09
N PRO A 321 1.40 -20.91 -7.17
CA PRO A 321 1.59 -21.16 -5.77
C PRO A 321 0.34 -21.83 -5.19
N PHE A 322 0.23 -23.13 -5.38
CA PHE A 322 -0.80 -23.95 -4.78
C PHE A 322 -0.36 -24.28 -3.35
N HIS A 323 -1.12 -23.84 -2.36
CA HIS A 323 -0.98 -24.13 -0.93
C HIS A 323 0.21 -23.49 -0.20
N GLU A 324 1.08 -22.73 -0.86
CA GLU A 324 2.17 -22.02 -0.20
C GLU A 324 2.35 -20.63 -0.83
N GLY A 325 2.86 -19.68 -0.09
CA GLY A 325 3.22 -18.40 -0.66
C GLY A 325 3.21 -17.23 0.31
N VAL A 326 3.63 -16.10 -0.23
CA VAL A 326 3.60 -14.82 0.46
C VAL A 326 2.49 -13.96 -0.12
N PHE A 327 1.64 -13.42 0.74
CA PHE A 327 0.52 -12.59 0.38
C PHE A 327 0.61 -11.25 1.09
N HIS A 328 0.31 -10.16 0.42
CA HIS A 328 0.17 -8.87 1.09
C HIS A 328 -1.30 -8.49 1.26
N LEU A 329 -1.61 -7.85 2.37
CA LEU A 329 -2.94 -7.29 2.63
C LEU A 329 -3.22 -6.17 1.61
N ALA A 330 -4.41 -6.14 1.04
CA ALA A 330 -4.81 -5.11 0.10
C ALA A 330 -4.61 -3.71 0.72
N PHE A 331 -3.92 -2.83 0.01
CA PHE A 331 -3.55 -1.51 0.54
C PHE A 331 -4.74 -0.58 0.73
N ILE A 332 -5.90 -0.94 0.19
CA ILE A 332 -7.16 -0.25 0.48
C ILE A 332 -7.46 -0.20 2.00
N PHE A 333 -6.93 -1.17 2.78
CA PHE A 333 -7.11 -1.23 4.23
C PHE A 333 -6.05 -0.43 5.02
N ALA A 334 -5.02 0.10 4.35
CA ALA A 334 -3.97 0.84 5.02
C ALA A 334 -4.47 2.04 5.85
N PRO A 335 -5.45 2.85 5.38
CA PRO A 335 -5.99 3.95 6.18
C PRO A 335 -6.75 3.49 7.43
N LYS A 336 -7.35 2.30 7.41
CA LYS A 336 -8.06 1.71 8.56
C LYS A 336 -7.10 1.20 9.63
N PHE A 337 -6.11 0.41 9.22
CA PHE A 337 -5.18 -0.25 10.14
C PHE A 337 -3.86 0.50 10.36
N LYS A 338 -3.70 1.68 9.77
CA LYS A 338 -2.54 2.55 9.97
C LYS A 338 -1.20 1.86 9.67
N PHE A 339 -1.10 1.24 8.49
CA PHE A 339 0.17 0.72 7.94
C PHE A 339 0.52 1.42 6.62
N LEU A 340 1.77 1.31 6.16
CA LEU A 340 2.16 1.92 4.87
C LEU A 340 1.57 1.12 3.70
N PRO A 341 0.97 1.79 2.71
CA PRO A 341 0.48 1.13 1.51
C PRO A 341 1.65 0.78 0.57
N ARG A 342 2.52 -0.10 1.03
CA ARG A 342 3.64 -0.69 0.28
C ARG A 342 3.93 -2.09 0.79
N LYS A 343 4.52 -2.93 -0.08
CA LYS A 343 5.00 -4.26 0.31
C LYS A 343 6.12 -4.13 1.35
N GLY A 344 6.15 -5.07 2.29
CA GLY A 344 7.16 -5.18 3.33
C GLY A 344 7.43 -6.64 3.67
N ASP A 345 8.09 -6.88 4.79
CA ASP A 345 8.42 -8.22 5.26
C ASP A 345 7.18 -9.08 5.49
N ALA A 346 7.35 -10.38 5.33
CA ALA A 346 6.31 -11.37 5.57
C ALA A 346 6.41 -11.94 7.00
N LYS A 347 5.26 -12.31 7.56
CA LYS A 347 5.16 -13.05 8.81
C LYS A 347 4.30 -14.28 8.63
N ASN A 348 4.74 -15.41 9.21
CA ASN A 348 3.97 -16.64 9.15
C ASN A 348 2.56 -16.45 9.73
N ILE A 349 1.56 -16.88 8.99
CA ILE A 349 0.15 -16.68 9.32
C ILE A 349 -0.24 -17.34 10.65
N SER A 350 0.33 -18.52 10.95
CA SER A 350 0.05 -19.22 12.21
C SER A 350 0.47 -18.39 13.42
N SER A 351 1.56 -17.60 13.29
CA SER A 351 1.99 -16.67 14.34
C SER A 351 0.98 -15.55 14.56
N ILE A 352 0.30 -15.09 13.50
CA ILE A 352 -0.71 -14.04 13.56
C ILE A 352 -1.99 -14.57 14.19
N ILE A 353 -2.47 -15.74 13.73
CA ILE A 353 -3.68 -16.40 14.24
C ILE A 353 -3.52 -16.70 15.74
N ASN A 354 -2.39 -17.30 16.14
CA ASN A 354 -2.11 -17.62 17.53
C ASN A 354 -2.02 -16.36 18.41
N SER A 355 -1.40 -15.29 17.93
CA SER A 355 -1.27 -14.03 18.69
C SER A 355 -2.60 -13.34 18.97
N LYS A 356 -3.61 -13.56 18.12
CA LYS A 356 -4.96 -12.98 18.23
C LYS A 356 -5.99 -13.94 18.79
N GLN A 357 -5.61 -15.17 19.14
CA GLN A 357 -6.51 -16.24 19.64
C GLN A 357 -7.73 -16.46 18.72
N LEU A 358 -7.50 -16.37 17.42
CA LEU A 358 -8.56 -16.55 16.44
C LEU A 358 -8.93 -18.03 16.35
N GLU A 359 -10.16 -18.33 16.78
CA GLU A 359 -10.84 -19.55 16.35
C GLU A 359 -11.49 -19.27 15.00
N ILE A 360 -10.89 -19.77 13.94
CA ILE A 360 -11.49 -19.68 12.61
C ILE A 360 -12.64 -20.68 12.56
N LYS A 361 -13.86 -20.19 12.82
CA LYS A 361 -15.07 -21.01 12.72
C LYS A 361 -15.61 -20.92 11.29
N PHE A 362 -15.83 -22.08 10.69
CA PHE A 362 -16.59 -22.18 9.46
C PHE A 362 -18.04 -22.46 9.80
N ASP A 363 -18.92 -21.61 9.35
CA ASP A 363 -20.33 -21.95 9.28
C ASP A 363 -20.47 -22.99 8.16
N ALA A 364 -20.83 -24.21 8.53
CA ALA A 364 -21.00 -25.38 7.67
C ALA A 364 -22.16 -25.17 6.67
#